data_b054a59b424a4a204b629db920f25151
#
_entry.id   b054a59b424a4a204b629db920f25151
#
_cell.length_a   1.000
_cell.length_b   1.000
_cell.length_c   1.000
_cell.angle_alpha   90.00
_cell.angle_beta   90.00
_cell.angle_gamma   90.00
#
_symmetry.space_group_name_H-M   'P 1'
#
loop_
_entity.id
_entity.type
_entity.pdbx_description
1 polymer ?
#
loop_
_entity_poly.entity_id
_entity_poly.type
_entity_poly.pdbx_seq_one_letter_code
_entity_poly.pdbx_strand_id
1 'polypeptide(L)'
;KINYHNIPAELAWEMNLPLPDNYEFVWLGGHGTGTEALKVFLSYNKIIIPDNFFNYETGLQRYKYALNILLNDIDHIKGIRLKDYHFNDFEKFCKLIQKKCKFIFQVRDYFEIFTCYINHRTRKSDAIMNFDLQTNLSDVFDRFYYFSSGENHPIRLNLKNFLSWPALHQEMGFRTCVMEYSMLQNFDNILDVLYIDIKDIIGVDTKNTIQKICNFINISYNQEYNYSENIIGDLKIIFPLTLNVLENIELLIIDSHSTFDTNCYKDITITITNSNLFKILIKLSDNLKLTDNIIKELKLYFFNFNKTLKQKLVQEKKMRIKEQQYIDIYKHDTYRRRKLQKMMSYELTHIKQHRPDIVASWKYYQEFEKMCKELDG
;
A
#
# COMPACT_ATOMS: atom_id res chain seq x y z
N LYS A 1 -19.40 -3.65 32.75
CA LYS A 1 -19.09 -3.23 31.38
C LYS A 1 -18.60 -1.79 31.42
N ILE A 2 -17.43 -1.48 30.85
CA ILE A 2 -16.83 -0.13 30.87
C ILE A 2 -17.70 0.78 30.01
N ASN A 3 -18.03 1.97 30.51
CA ASN A 3 -18.72 2.99 29.72
C ASN A 3 -17.68 3.99 29.16
N TYR A 4 -17.15 3.69 27.99
CA TYR A 4 -16.12 4.48 27.34
C TYR A 4 -16.58 5.90 26.93
N HIS A 5 -17.88 6.15 26.75
CA HIS A 5 -18.38 7.47 26.37
C HIS A 5 -18.09 8.55 27.43
N ASN A 6 -17.91 8.14 28.68
CA ASN A 6 -17.65 9.03 29.81
C ASN A 6 -16.17 9.11 30.21
N ILE A 7 -15.27 8.44 29.45
CA ILE A 7 -13.84 8.37 29.77
C ILE A 7 -13.05 8.99 28.63
N PRO A 8 -12.28 10.07 28.87
CA PRO A 8 -11.36 10.60 27.87
C PRO A 8 -10.40 9.50 27.38
N ALA A 9 -10.11 9.47 26.10
CA ALA A 9 -9.28 8.41 25.51
C ALA A 9 -7.86 8.35 26.10
N GLU A 10 -7.30 9.50 26.47
CA GLU A 10 -6.01 9.59 27.16
C GLU A 10 -6.07 8.90 28.53
N LEU A 11 -7.11 9.17 29.30
CA LEU A 11 -7.29 8.54 30.60
C LEU A 11 -7.52 7.04 30.47
N ALA A 12 -8.31 6.61 29.48
CA ALA A 12 -8.50 5.19 29.18
C ALA A 12 -7.17 4.49 28.85
N TRP A 13 -6.31 5.15 28.06
CA TRP A 13 -4.97 4.69 27.77
C TRP A 13 -4.07 4.60 29.01
N GLU A 14 -4.04 5.63 29.85
CA GLU A 14 -3.25 5.65 31.07
C GLU A 14 -3.68 4.54 32.06
N MET A 15 -4.99 4.31 32.15
CA MET A 15 -5.58 3.26 32.99
C MET A 15 -5.44 1.85 32.38
N ASN A 16 -4.81 1.70 31.20
CA ASN A 16 -4.69 0.44 30.46
C ASN A 16 -6.05 -0.23 30.17
N LEU A 17 -7.08 0.57 29.87
CA LEU A 17 -8.37 -0.01 29.50
C LEU A 17 -8.29 -0.65 28.10
N PRO A 18 -8.80 -1.87 27.90
CA PRO A 18 -8.80 -2.52 26.60
C PRO A 18 -9.64 -1.74 25.59
N LEU A 19 -9.42 -1.96 24.30
CA LEU A 19 -10.33 -1.45 23.28
C LEU A 19 -11.73 -2.10 23.44
N PRO A 20 -12.83 -1.38 23.12
CA PRO A 20 -14.18 -1.95 23.13
C PRO A 20 -14.29 -3.18 22.20
N ASP A 21 -15.07 -4.18 22.60
CA ASP A 21 -15.18 -5.51 21.95
C ASP A 21 -15.99 -5.53 20.64
N ASN A 22 -16.29 -4.37 20.05
CA ASN A 22 -17.13 -4.25 18.85
C ASN A 22 -16.33 -4.23 17.53
N TYR A 23 -15.19 -4.93 17.48
CA TYR A 23 -14.48 -5.30 16.26
C TYR A 23 -14.55 -6.80 16.02
N GLU A 24 -14.48 -7.24 14.77
CA GLU A 24 -14.68 -8.66 14.42
C GLU A 24 -13.37 -9.41 14.20
N PHE A 25 -12.30 -8.70 13.85
CA PHE A 25 -11.00 -9.31 13.56
C PHE A 25 -9.84 -8.35 13.79
N VAL A 26 -8.64 -8.92 13.89
CA VAL A 26 -7.37 -8.19 13.83
C VAL A 26 -6.69 -8.49 12.50
N TRP A 27 -6.17 -7.48 11.84
CA TRP A 27 -5.48 -7.61 10.58
C TRP A 27 -4.02 -7.18 10.71
N LEU A 28 -3.12 -8.13 10.47
CA LEU A 28 -1.68 -7.94 10.45
C LEU A 28 -1.21 -7.87 9.00
N GLY A 29 -0.38 -6.90 8.67
CA GLY A 29 0.18 -6.77 7.33
C GLY A 29 1.29 -5.73 7.29
N GLY A 30 2.48 -6.15 6.91
CA GLY A 30 3.65 -5.29 6.76
C GLY A 30 3.59 -4.40 5.52
N HIS A 31 4.53 -3.47 5.44
CA HIS A 31 4.74 -2.68 4.24
C HIS A 31 5.07 -3.57 3.03
N GLY A 32 4.47 -3.27 1.89
CA GLY A 32 4.75 -4.00 0.64
C GLY A 32 3.98 -5.32 0.47
N THR A 33 3.14 -5.73 1.42
CA THR A 33 2.31 -6.93 1.31
C THR A 33 0.98 -6.72 0.58
N GLY A 34 0.70 -5.51 0.08
CA GLY A 34 -0.54 -5.19 -0.67
C GLY A 34 -1.70 -4.73 0.22
N THR A 35 -1.39 -4.26 1.43
CA THR A 35 -2.39 -3.85 2.43
C THR A 35 -3.33 -2.75 1.96
N GLU A 36 -2.89 -1.82 1.11
CA GLU A 36 -3.77 -0.76 0.61
C GLU A 36 -4.83 -1.30 -0.36
N ALA A 37 -4.46 -2.29 -1.19
CA ALA A 37 -5.42 -2.94 -2.07
C ALA A 37 -6.48 -3.72 -1.27
N LEU A 38 -6.03 -4.51 -0.30
CA LEU A 38 -6.95 -5.27 0.55
C LEU A 38 -7.89 -4.34 1.34
N LYS A 39 -7.41 -3.20 1.85
CA LYS A 39 -8.24 -2.21 2.54
C LYS A 39 -9.39 -1.73 1.66
N VAL A 40 -9.13 -1.38 0.40
CA VAL A 40 -10.17 -0.97 -0.55
C VAL A 40 -11.16 -2.10 -0.81
N PHE A 41 -10.69 -3.33 -1.03
CA PHE A 41 -11.58 -4.46 -1.24
C PHE A 41 -12.43 -4.81 -0.01
N LEU A 42 -11.91 -4.64 1.19
CA LEU A 42 -12.67 -4.81 2.42
C LEU A 42 -13.74 -3.73 2.57
N SER A 43 -13.47 -2.48 2.19
CA SER A 43 -14.45 -1.40 2.25
C SER A 43 -15.68 -1.64 1.37
N TYR A 44 -15.52 -2.37 0.25
CA TYR A 44 -16.65 -2.79 -0.60
C TYR A 44 -17.61 -3.74 0.13
N ASN A 45 -17.18 -4.37 1.20
CA ASN A 45 -17.99 -5.24 2.06
C ASN A 45 -18.43 -4.54 3.36
N LYS A 46 -18.51 -3.22 3.37
CA LYS A 46 -18.85 -2.39 4.53
C LYS A 46 -17.96 -2.64 5.75
N ILE A 47 -16.69 -2.97 5.50
CA ILE A 47 -15.68 -3.11 6.55
C ILE A 47 -14.92 -1.81 6.67
N ILE A 48 -14.92 -1.20 7.85
CA ILE A 48 -14.07 -0.06 8.18
C ILE A 48 -12.87 -0.50 9.01
N ILE A 49 -11.72 0.02 8.65
CA ILE A 49 -10.48 -0.20 9.37
C ILE A 49 -10.00 1.15 9.90
N PRO A 50 -9.82 1.31 11.22
CA PRO A 50 -9.17 2.49 11.80
C PRO A 50 -7.73 2.58 11.29
N ASP A 51 -7.47 3.40 10.27
CA ASP A 51 -6.20 3.41 9.56
C ASP A 51 -5.91 4.78 8.89
N ASN A 52 -5.77 5.81 9.71
CA ASN A 52 -5.22 7.11 9.27
C ASN A 52 -3.80 7.31 9.82
N PHE A 53 -2.98 6.27 9.72
CA PHE A 53 -1.65 6.30 10.31
C PHE A 53 -0.65 7.02 9.40
N PHE A 54 -0.26 8.21 9.81
CA PHE A 54 0.90 8.92 9.29
C PHE A 54 2.15 8.53 10.13
N ASN A 55 3.30 8.56 9.53
CA ASN A 55 4.57 7.93 9.92
C ASN A 55 5.13 8.21 11.34
N TYR A 56 4.43 8.86 12.24
CA TYR A 56 4.94 9.24 13.57
C TYR A 56 3.96 8.98 14.72
N GLU A 57 2.97 8.12 14.49
CA GLU A 57 1.95 7.90 15.50
C GLU A 57 2.44 7.00 16.63
N THR A 58 2.14 7.41 17.85
CA THR A 58 2.37 6.63 19.07
C THR A 58 1.24 5.62 19.29
N GLY A 59 1.45 4.65 20.18
CA GLY A 59 0.39 3.73 20.61
C GLY A 59 -0.84 4.45 21.16
N LEU A 60 -0.65 5.56 21.89
CA LEU A 60 -1.76 6.41 22.35
C LEU A 60 -2.58 6.99 21.19
N GLN A 61 -1.94 7.52 20.15
CA GLN A 61 -2.66 8.11 19.02
C GLN A 61 -3.46 7.03 18.28
N ARG A 62 -2.90 5.84 18.08
CA ARG A 62 -3.59 4.70 17.48
C ARG A 62 -4.77 4.23 18.34
N TYR A 63 -4.58 4.19 19.65
CA TYR A 63 -5.64 3.84 20.59
C TYR A 63 -6.81 4.83 20.53
N LYS A 64 -6.52 6.14 20.56
CA LYS A 64 -7.53 7.21 20.44
C LYS A 64 -8.32 7.08 19.14
N TYR A 65 -7.64 6.86 18.04
CA TYR A 65 -8.29 6.75 16.74
C TYR A 65 -9.15 5.48 16.64
N ALA A 66 -8.62 4.34 17.09
CA ALA A 66 -9.38 3.10 17.14
C ALA A 66 -10.59 3.20 18.06
N LEU A 67 -10.42 3.76 19.27
CA LEU A 67 -11.49 3.97 20.24
C LEU A 67 -12.60 4.83 19.64
N ASN A 68 -12.26 5.94 18.99
CA ASN A 68 -13.24 6.83 18.36
C ASN A 68 -14.09 6.11 17.31
N ILE A 69 -13.47 5.32 16.41
CA ILE A 69 -14.22 4.55 15.39
C ILE A 69 -15.06 3.46 16.05
N LEU A 70 -14.51 2.74 17.02
CA LEU A 70 -15.23 1.69 17.72
C LEU A 70 -16.46 2.20 18.46
N LEU A 71 -16.44 3.42 18.96
CA LEU A 71 -17.57 4.00 19.71
C LEU A 71 -18.61 4.69 18.82
N ASN A 72 -18.19 5.32 17.73
CA ASN A 72 -19.06 6.26 16.99
C ASN A 72 -19.53 5.71 15.65
N ASP A 73 -18.83 4.77 15.04
CA ASP A 73 -19.30 4.12 13.83
C ASP A 73 -20.23 2.96 14.17
N ILE A 74 -21.49 3.03 13.72
CA ILE A 74 -22.52 2.00 13.98
C ILE A 74 -22.91 1.21 12.71
N ASP A 75 -22.53 1.70 11.54
CA ASP A 75 -23.01 1.18 10.26
C ASP A 75 -22.07 0.16 9.63
N HIS A 76 -20.82 0.11 10.07
CA HIS A 76 -19.79 -0.73 9.47
C HIS A 76 -19.32 -1.84 10.39
N ILE A 77 -18.87 -2.92 9.78
CA ILE A 77 -18.12 -3.99 10.43
C ILE A 77 -16.70 -3.46 10.66
N LYS A 78 -16.15 -3.66 11.83
CA LYS A 78 -14.88 -3.11 12.24
C LYS A 78 -13.80 -4.16 12.36
N GLY A 79 -12.60 -3.83 11.88
CA GLY A 79 -11.38 -4.58 12.14
C GLY A 79 -10.31 -3.70 12.76
N ILE A 80 -9.40 -4.25 13.53
CA ILE A 80 -8.21 -3.54 14.02
C ILE A 80 -7.03 -3.90 13.13
N ARG A 81 -6.40 -2.90 12.50
CA ARG A 81 -5.22 -3.11 11.66
C ARG A 81 -3.95 -2.74 12.40
N LEU A 82 -2.98 -3.62 12.32
CA LEU A 82 -1.60 -3.36 12.70
C LEU A 82 -0.73 -3.34 11.44
N LYS A 83 -0.26 -2.15 11.12
CA LYS A 83 0.68 -1.86 10.05
C LYS A 83 1.84 -1.07 10.64
N ASP A 84 3.02 -1.23 10.05
CA ASP A 84 4.21 -0.50 10.46
C ASP A 84 4.44 -0.61 11.99
N TYR A 85 4.94 -1.75 12.38
CA TYR A 85 5.05 -2.24 13.77
C TYR A 85 6.02 -1.45 14.67
N HIS A 86 6.58 -0.35 14.19
CA HIS A 86 7.54 0.50 14.92
C HIS A 86 6.93 1.82 15.31
N PHE A 87 6.09 1.78 16.30
CA PHE A 87 5.65 2.99 16.96
C PHE A 87 5.89 2.86 18.47
N ASN A 88 6.04 3.99 19.12
CA ASN A 88 6.21 4.01 20.57
C ASN A 88 5.00 3.35 21.23
N ASP A 89 5.26 2.58 22.29
CA ASP A 89 4.23 1.86 23.05
C ASP A 89 3.48 0.77 22.26
N PHE A 90 4.12 0.20 21.24
CA PHE A 90 3.55 -0.88 20.41
C PHE A 90 3.03 -2.05 21.25
N GLU A 91 3.84 -2.59 22.17
CA GLU A 91 3.46 -3.72 23.01
C GLU A 91 2.27 -3.40 23.91
N LYS A 92 2.22 -2.17 24.47
CA LYS A 92 1.07 -1.70 25.24
C LYS A 92 -0.18 -1.68 24.40
N PHE A 93 -0.12 -1.14 23.17
CA PHE A 93 -1.26 -1.10 22.26
C PHE A 93 -1.77 -2.53 21.94
N CYS A 94 -0.88 -3.48 21.63
CA CYS A 94 -1.26 -4.88 21.40
C CYS A 94 -1.97 -5.51 22.61
N LYS A 95 -1.47 -5.26 23.83
CA LYS A 95 -2.09 -5.76 25.07
C LYS A 95 -3.49 -5.18 25.36
N LEU A 96 -3.85 -4.06 24.73
CA LEU A 96 -5.18 -3.47 24.86
C LEU A 96 -6.18 -4.02 23.83
N ILE A 97 -5.75 -4.87 22.90
CA ILE A 97 -6.58 -5.63 21.99
C ILE A 97 -6.88 -6.99 22.65
N GLN A 98 -7.95 -7.07 23.44
CA GLN A 98 -8.20 -8.22 24.32
C GLN A 98 -9.35 -9.15 23.88
N LYS A 99 -10.24 -8.70 22.98
CA LYS A 99 -11.31 -9.55 22.45
C LYS A 99 -10.71 -10.79 21.79
N LYS A 100 -11.15 -11.99 22.19
CA LYS A 100 -10.84 -13.21 21.46
C LYS A 100 -11.47 -13.14 20.07
N CYS A 101 -10.65 -13.12 19.03
CA CYS A 101 -11.10 -12.97 17.66
C CYS A 101 -10.19 -13.65 16.64
N LYS A 102 -10.61 -13.63 15.40
CA LYS A 102 -9.84 -14.16 14.27
C LYS A 102 -8.82 -13.15 13.80
N PHE A 103 -7.69 -13.64 13.31
CA PHE A 103 -6.61 -12.82 12.79
C PHE A 103 -6.45 -13.07 11.28
N ILE A 104 -6.34 -12.01 10.50
CA ILE A 104 -5.96 -12.06 9.09
C ILE A 104 -4.51 -11.63 9.02
N PHE A 105 -3.65 -12.47 8.46
CA PHE A 105 -2.23 -12.16 8.31
C PHE A 105 -1.87 -12.11 6.83
N GLN A 106 -1.58 -10.90 6.36
CA GLN A 106 -1.21 -10.66 4.98
C GLN A 106 0.31 -10.78 4.81
N VAL A 107 0.72 -11.68 3.91
CA VAL A 107 2.11 -12.07 3.73
C VAL A 107 2.56 -11.93 2.27
N ARG A 108 3.86 -12.00 2.06
CA ARG A 108 4.49 -11.96 0.75
C ARG A 108 5.92 -12.48 0.83
N ASP A 109 6.46 -12.98 -0.29
CA ASP A 109 7.90 -13.28 -0.41
C ASP A 109 8.75 -12.08 0.04
N TYR A 110 9.66 -12.30 0.99
CA TYR A 110 10.43 -11.22 1.60
C TYR A 110 11.28 -10.44 0.61
N PHE A 111 11.82 -11.09 -0.43
CA PHE A 111 12.58 -10.41 -1.46
C PHE A 111 11.70 -9.48 -2.30
N GLU A 112 10.46 -9.87 -2.51
CA GLU A 112 9.48 -8.98 -3.13
C GLU A 112 9.09 -7.80 -2.23
N ILE A 113 9.02 -8.01 -0.89
CA ILE A 113 8.83 -6.92 0.08
C ILE A 113 10.01 -5.95 0.03
N PHE A 114 11.26 -6.45 0.08
CA PHE A 114 12.46 -5.61 -0.02
C PHE A 114 12.49 -4.82 -1.34
N THR A 115 12.11 -5.46 -2.44
CA THR A 115 12.00 -4.82 -3.74
C THR A 115 10.92 -3.73 -3.76
N CYS A 116 9.78 -3.95 -3.12
CA CYS A 116 8.77 -2.91 -2.94
C CYS A 116 9.32 -1.73 -2.16
N TYR A 117 10.07 -1.99 -1.09
CA TYR A 117 10.58 -0.94 -0.21
C TYR A 117 11.59 -0.04 -0.93
N ILE A 118 12.63 -0.62 -1.59
CA ILE A 118 13.64 0.18 -2.31
C ILE A 118 13.05 0.92 -3.51
N ASN A 119 12.02 0.37 -4.12
CA ASN A 119 11.34 0.98 -5.26
C ASN A 119 10.17 1.86 -4.86
N HIS A 120 9.90 2.02 -3.55
CA HIS A 120 8.79 2.84 -3.08
C HIS A 120 8.99 4.28 -3.51
N ARG A 121 7.93 4.86 -4.07
CA ARG A 121 7.91 6.22 -4.63
C ARG A 121 6.72 6.99 -4.12
N THR A 122 6.93 8.27 -3.93
CA THR A 122 5.88 9.24 -3.60
C THR A 122 5.90 10.39 -4.59
N ARG A 123 4.88 11.21 -4.58
CA ARG A 123 4.87 12.45 -5.35
C ARG A 123 5.76 13.47 -4.66
N LYS A 124 6.55 14.21 -5.45
CA LYS A 124 7.28 15.38 -4.95
C LYS A 124 6.32 16.43 -4.40
N SER A 125 6.68 17.08 -3.31
CA SER A 125 5.88 18.16 -2.72
C SER A 125 5.76 19.39 -3.64
N ASP A 126 6.77 19.63 -4.45
CA ASP A 126 6.89 20.71 -5.43
C ASP A 126 6.49 20.29 -6.86
N ALA A 127 5.88 19.12 -7.02
CA ALA A 127 5.46 18.62 -8.33
C ALA A 127 4.44 19.56 -8.98
N ILE A 128 4.65 19.86 -10.26
CA ILE A 128 3.76 20.70 -11.07
C ILE A 128 2.38 20.01 -11.19
N MET A 129 1.36 20.55 -10.55
CA MET A 129 -0.02 20.02 -10.62
C MET A 129 -0.85 20.74 -11.68
N ASN A 130 -0.60 22.04 -11.85
CA ASN A 130 -1.26 22.92 -12.81
C ASN A 130 -0.23 23.43 -13.81
N PHE A 131 -0.51 23.33 -15.06
CA PHE A 131 0.39 23.71 -16.15
C PHE A 131 -0.40 24.16 -17.38
N ASP A 132 0.28 24.75 -18.37
CA ASP A 132 -0.28 25.23 -19.62
C ASP A 132 0.34 24.52 -20.84
N LEU A 133 -0.11 24.88 -22.04
CA LEU A 133 0.35 24.30 -23.29
C LEU A 133 1.85 24.59 -23.60
N GLN A 134 2.46 25.57 -22.93
CA GLN A 134 3.88 25.96 -23.10
C GLN A 134 4.79 25.27 -22.09
N THR A 135 4.23 24.69 -21.05
CA THR A 135 5.00 24.03 -19.99
C THR A 135 5.69 22.79 -20.55
N ASN A 136 6.98 22.64 -20.22
CA ASN A 136 7.76 21.48 -20.64
C ASN A 136 7.24 20.19 -19.97
N LEU A 137 6.81 19.24 -20.79
CA LEU A 137 6.29 17.96 -20.30
C LEU A 137 7.29 17.13 -19.50
N SER A 138 8.60 17.30 -19.71
CA SER A 138 9.61 16.65 -18.89
C SER A 138 9.51 17.09 -17.43
N ASP A 139 9.25 18.36 -17.18
CA ASP A 139 9.13 18.92 -15.83
C ASP A 139 7.79 18.52 -15.19
N VAL A 140 6.72 18.49 -16.00
CA VAL A 140 5.41 17.97 -15.55
C VAL A 140 5.52 16.52 -15.06
N PHE A 141 6.33 15.70 -15.72
CA PHE A 141 6.51 14.29 -15.35
C PHE A 141 7.72 14.02 -14.42
N ASP A 142 8.45 15.03 -13.99
CA ASP A 142 9.46 14.88 -12.93
C ASP A 142 8.83 14.93 -11.55
N ARG A 143 8.16 13.83 -11.16
CA ARG A 143 7.22 13.79 -10.05
C ARG A 143 7.60 12.86 -8.92
N PHE A 144 8.67 12.09 -9.06
CA PHE A 144 8.96 11.00 -8.13
C PHE A 144 10.00 11.38 -7.10
N TYR A 145 9.67 11.17 -5.82
CA TYR A 145 10.63 10.96 -4.76
C TYR A 145 10.70 9.48 -4.40
N TYR A 146 11.88 9.01 -4.02
CA TYR A 146 12.15 7.63 -3.64
C TYR A 146 12.35 7.53 -2.13
N PHE A 147 11.60 6.63 -1.50
CA PHE A 147 11.60 6.46 -0.04
C PHE A 147 12.76 5.59 0.46
N SER A 148 13.80 5.41 -0.30
CA SER A 148 14.86 4.45 -0.03
C SER A 148 15.77 4.78 1.16
N SER A 149 15.62 5.94 1.80
CA SER A 149 16.45 6.39 2.93
C SER A 149 15.65 6.86 4.15
N GLY A 150 14.35 6.57 4.21
CA GLY A 150 13.46 7.08 5.26
C GLY A 150 12.99 8.50 5.02
N GLU A 151 13.56 9.20 4.04
CA GLU A 151 13.18 10.53 3.59
C GLU A 151 12.89 10.55 2.09
N ASN A 152 12.01 11.45 1.67
CA ASN A 152 11.74 11.64 0.25
C ASN A 152 12.96 12.22 -0.45
N HIS A 153 13.58 11.47 -1.35
CA HIS A 153 14.78 11.85 -2.06
C HIS A 153 14.59 11.83 -3.58
N PRO A 154 15.08 12.84 -4.34
CA PRO A 154 14.89 12.90 -5.78
C PRO A 154 15.65 11.80 -6.54
N ILE A 155 16.66 11.20 -5.93
CA ILE A 155 17.49 10.17 -6.53
C ILE A 155 17.25 8.85 -5.82
N ARG A 156 16.98 7.80 -6.59
CA ARG A 156 16.88 6.43 -6.06
C ARG A 156 18.25 5.99 -5.52
N LEU A 157 18.28 5.45 -4.30
CA LEU A 157 19.47 4.81 -3.77
C LEU A 157 19.83 3.57 -4.61
N ASN A 158 21.12 3.37 -4.79
CA ASN A 158 21.59 2.08 -5.31
C ASN A 158 21.47 0.99 -4.24
N LEU A 159 21.41 -0.26 -4.67
CA LEU A 159 21.16 -1.38 -3.78
C LEU A 159 22.25 -1.56 -2.70
N LYS A 160 23.53 -1.26 -3.01
CA LYS A 160 24.62 -1.34 -2.01
C LYS A 160 24.40 -0.33 -0.88
N ASN A 161 24.07 0.91 -1.22
CA ASN A 161 23.80 1.94 -0.24
C ASN A 161 22.56 1.62 0.58
N PHE A 162 21.50 1.09 -0.05
CA PHE A 162 20.29 0.65 0.62
C PHE A 162 20.58 -0.47 1.63
N LEU A 163 21.34 -1.49 1.25
CA LEU A 163 21.74 -2.58 2.15
C LEU A 163 22.74 -2.16 3.24
N SER A 164 23.45 -1.05 3.04
CA SER A 164 24.34 -0.48 4.04
C SER A 164 23.62 0.45 5.02
N TRP A 165 22.36 0.73 4.77
CA TRP A 165 21.58 1.62 5.60
C TRP A 165 21.39 1.04 7.02
N PRO A 166 21.75 1.80 8.07
CA PRO A 166 21.69 1.31 9.46
C PRO A 166 20.30 0.78 9.87
N ALA A 167 19.23 1.40 9.37
CA ALA A 167 17.87 0.97 9.68
C ALA A 167 17.51 -0.42 9.13
N LEU A 168 18.15 -0.89 8.04
CA LEU A 168 18.00 -2.27 7.57
C LEU A 168 18.87 -3.26 8.34
N HIS A 169 19.93 -2.79 9.00
CA HIS A 169 20.86 -3.63 9.75
C HIS A 169 20.63 -3.62 11.24
N GLN A 170 20.03 -2.57 11.77
CA GLN A 170 19.51 -2.60 13.12
C GLN A 170 18.34 -3.58 13.12
N GLU A 171 18.18 -4.33 14.21
CA GLU A 171 17.08 -5.29 14.39
C GLU A 171 15.70 -4.73 13.99
N MET A 172 15.56 -3.41 14.02
CA MET A 172 14.34 -2.68 13.68
C MET A 172 14.01 -2.58 12.19
N GLY A 173 14.97 -2.46 11.28
CA GLY A 173 14.67 -2.24 9.85
C GLY A 173 14.20 -3.50 9.14
N PHE A 174 14.70 -4.67 9.53
CA PHE A 174 14.14 -5.94 9.10
C PHE A 174 12.82 -6.25 9.80
N ARG A 175 12.62 -5.81 11.03
CA ARG A 175 11.39 -6.00 11.78
C ARG A 175 10.16 -5.40 11.10
N THR A 176 10.27 -4.29 10.36
CA THR A 176 9.13 -3.74 9.60
C THR A 176 8.69 -4.62 8.44
N CYS A 177 9.57 -5.45 7.91
CA CYS A 177 9.34 -6.23 6.70
C CYS A 177 9.18 -7.73 6.97
N VAL A 178 9.73 -8.23 8.10
CA VAL A 178 9.88 -9.65 8.39
C VAL A 178 9.52 -9.91 9.86
N MET A 179 8.28 -9.62 10.25
CA MET A 179 7.78 -9.87 11.60
C MET A 179 6.45 -10.60 11.53
N GLU A 180 6.50 -11.92 11.32
CA GLU A 180 5.27 -12.70 11.28
C GLU A 180 5.03 -13.40 12.63
N TYR A 181 5.96 -14.24 13.05
CA TYR A 181 5.81 -14.98 14.29
C TYR A 181 5.95 -14.07 15.53
N SER A 182 6.93 -13.16 15.52
CA SER A 182 7.10 -12.18 16.59
C SER A 182 5.86 -11.31 16.80
N MET A 183 5.13 -11.02 15.74
CA MET A 183 3.87 -10.27 15.83
C MET A 183 2.79 -11.07 16.53
N LEU A 184 2.60 -12.33 16.14
CA LEU A 184 1.58 -13.18 16.73
C LEU A 184 1.82 -13.40 18.23
N GLN A 185 3.09 -13.44 18.66
CA GLN A 185 3.46 -13.61 20.07
C GLN A 185 3.03 -12.47 21.00
N ASN A 186 2.63 -11.33 20.46
CA ASN A 186 2.08 -10.24 21.27
C ASN A 186 0.61 -10.43 21.67
N PHE A 187 -0.02 -11.52 21.24
CA PHE A 187 -1.45 -11.76 21.44
C PHE A 187 -1.73 -13.13 22.06
N ASP A 188 -2.48 -13.11 23.17
CA ASP A 188 -2.96 -14.32 23.84
C ASP A 188 -4.43 -14.65 23.48
N ASN A 189 -5.04 -13.83 22.64
CA ASN A 189 -6.49 -13.82 22.33
C ASN A 189 -6.80 -14.29 20.89
N ILE A 190 -5.85 -14.96 20.23
CA ILE A 190 -6.01 -15.46 18.86
C ILE A 190 -6.93 -16.70 18.89
N LEU A 191 -8.04 -16.66 18.12
CA LEU A 191 -8.90 -17.82 17.90
C LEU A 191 -8.41 -18.66 16.72
N ASP A 192 -8.02 -18.01 15.64
CA ASP A 192 -7.57 -18.64 14.40
C ASP A 192 -6.83 -17.60 13.54
N VAL A 193 -5.95 -18.05 12.62
CA VAL A 193 -5.16 -17.19 11.73
C VAL A 193 -5.39 -17.57 10.28
N LEU A 194 -5.92 -16.62 9.50
CA LEU A 194 -6.02 -16.74 8.06
C LEU A 194 -4.84 -16.04 7.38
N TYR A 195 -3.94 -16.80 6.80
CA TYR A 195 -2.87 -16.26 5.95
C TYR A 195 -3.38 -15.95 4.55
N ILE A 196 -3.05 -14.76 4.05
CA ILE A 196 -3.36 -14.27 2.70
C ILE A 196 -2.06 -13.83 2.03
N ASP A 197 -1.66 -14.52 0.97
CA ASP A 197 -0.54 -14.06 0.12
C ASP A 197 -1.01 -12.90 -0.77
N ILE A 198 -0.11 -11.97 -1.07
CA ILE A 198 -0.41 -10.87 -2.00
C ILE A 198 -0.90 -11.39 -3.35
N LYS A 199 -0.40 -12.53 -3.81
CA LYS A 199 -0.81 -13.16 -5.07
C LYS A 199 -2.30 -13.49 -5.10
N ASP A 200 -2.88 -13.76 -3.94
CA ASP A 200 -4.29 -14.09 -3.79
C ASP A 200 -5.20 -12.86 -3.90
N ILE A 201 -4.66 -11.65 -3.74
CA ILE A 201 -5.41 -10.39 -3.80
C ILE A 201 -5.09 -9.53 -5.03
N ILE A 202 -4.23 -10.00 -5.91
CA ILE A 202 -3.94 -9.38 -7.21
C ILE A 202 -4.26 -10.38 -8.34
N GLY A 203 -5.09 -9.97 -9.29
CA GLY A 203 -5.42 -10.79 -10.45
C GLY A 203 -6.77 -11.49 -10.36
N VAL A 204 -6.89 -12.66 -11.00
CA VAL A 204 -8.18 -13.35 -11.21
C VAL A 204 -8.77 -13.97 -9.94
N ASP A 205 -7.93 -14.30 -8.97
CA ASP A 205 -8.36 -14.97 -7.73
C ASP A 205 -8.80 -14.03 -6.62
N THR A 206 -8.66 -12.73 -6.81
CA THR A 206 -9.02 -11.71 -5.80
C THR A 206 -10.44 -11.89 -5.27
N LYS A 207 -11.39 -12.11 -6.17
CA LYS A 207 -12.80 -12.33 -5.80
C LYS A 207 -12.98 -13.49 -4.82
N ASN A 208 -12.37 -14.63 -5.12
CA ASN A 208 -12.44 -15.82 -4.27
C ASN A 208 -11.76 -15.59 -2.91
N THR A 209 -10.66 -14.86 -2.91
CA THR A 209 -9.93 -14.51 -1.68
C THR A 209 -10.75 -13.58 -0.79
N ILE A 210 -11.38 -12.55 -1.34
CA ILE A 210 -12.25 -11.66 -0.55
C ILE A 210 -13.45 -12.43 0.01
N GLN A 211 -14.07 -13.29 -0.79
CA GLN A 211 -15.14 -14.17 -0.31
C GLN A 211 -14.67 -15.08 0.83
N LYS A 212 -13.47 -15.66 0.71
CA LYS A 212 -12.85 -16.47 1.77
C LYS A 212 -12.63 -15.66 3.05
N ILE A 213 -12.16 -14.42 2.94
CA ILE A 213 -12.00 -13.51 4.09
C ILE A 213 -13.36 -13.25 4.73
N CYS A 214 -14.38 -12.88 3.95
CA CYS A 214 -15.73 -12.63 4.46
C CYS A 214 -16.29 -13.85 5.19
N ASN A 215 -16.16 -15.04 4.62
CA ASN A 215 -16.57 -16.28 5.27
C ASN A 215 -15.77 -16.54 6.55
N PHE A 216 -14.47 -16.30 6.54
CA PHE A 216 -13.62 -16.49 7.71
C PHE A 216 -14.04 -15.59 8.88
N ILE A 217 -14.41 -14.35 8.64
CA ILE A 217 -14.87 -13.42 9.69
C ILE A 217 -16.40 -13.42 9.87
N ASN A 218 -17.13 -14.33 9.22
CA ASN A 218 -18.58 -14.52 9.31
C ASN A 218 -19.42 -13.31 8.87
N ILE A 219 -19.06 -12.68 7.76
CA ILE A 219 -19.80 -11.56 7.17
C ILE A 219 -20.29 -11.88 5.76
N SER A 220 -21.28 -11.12 5.29
CA SER A 220 -21.79 -11.22 3.93
C SER A 220 -20.78 -10.67 2.92
N TYR A 221 -20.57 -11.43 1.84
CA TYR A 221 -19.73 -11.03 0.72
C TYR A 221 -20.54 -10.23 -0.31
N ASN A 222 -20.03 -9.08 -0.73
CA ASN A 222 -20.67 -8.28 -1.78
C ASN A 222 -20.13 -8.67 -3.17
N GLN A 223 -21.03 -9.20 -4.01
CA GLN A 223 -20.69 -9.70 -5.36
C GLN A 223 -20.68 -8.60 -6.44
N GLU A 224 -21.23 -7.42 -6.17
CA GLU A 224 -21.49 -6.37 -7.16
C GLU A 224 -20.22 -5.59 -7.54
N TYR A 225 -19.19 -5.62 -6.69
CA TYR A 225 -17.96 -4.87 -6.91
C TYR A 225 -16.95 -5.60 -7.79
N ASN A 226 -16.19 -4.80 -8.52
CA ASN A 226 -15.06 -5.29 -9.32
C ASN A 226 -13.79 -5.33 -8.47
N TYR A 227 -13.38 -6.53 -8.08
CA TYR A 227 -12.17 -6.76 -7.28
C TYR A 227 -10.89 -6.91 -8.11
N SER A 228 -10.95 -6.70 -9.43
CA SER A 228 -9.77 -6.78 -10.33
C SER A 228 -9.11 -5.43 -10.59
N GLU A 229 -9.52 -4.37 -9.90
CA GLU A 229 -8.98 -3.03 -10.10
C GLU A 229 -7.53 -2.91 -9.63
N ASN A 230 -6.72 -2.22 -10.42
CA ASN A 230 -5.36 -1.83 -10.05
C ASN A 230 -5.42 -0.65 -9.08
N ILE A 231 -5.34 -0.92 -7.77
CA ILE A 231 -5.51 0.09 -6.72
C ILE A 231 -4.27 0.98 -6.58
N ILE A 232 -3.07 0.48 -6.90
CA ILE A 232 -1.79 1.18 -6.74
C ILE A 232 -0.98 1.11 -8.03
N GLY A 233 -0.44 2.24 -8.46
CA GLY A 233 0.40 2.28 -9.65
C GLY A 233 1.08 3.65 -9.86
N ASP A 234 2.03 3.70 -10.78
CA ASP A 234 2.77 4.92 -11.12
C ASP A 234 1.84 6.05 -11.58
N LEU A 235 0.74 5.70 -12.22
CA LEU A 235 -0.25 6.67 -12.68
C LEU A 235 -0.92 7.42 -11.52
N LYS A 236 -1.13 6.78 -10.35
CA LYS A 236 -1.67 7.47 -9.16
C LYS A 236 -0.72 8.52 -8.57
N ILE A 237 0.58 8.35 -8.76
CA ILE A 237 1.59 9.35 -8.36
C ILE A 237 1.58 10.51 -9.34
N ILE A 238 1.36 10.22 -10.63
CA ILE A 238 1.37 11.21 -11.71
C ILE A 238 0.09 12.04 -11.70
N PHE A 239 -1.06 11.41 -11.61
CA PHE A 239 -2.37 12.07 -11.66
C PHE A 239 -2.95 12.34 -10.25
N PRO A 240 -3.89 13.31 -10.11
CA PRO A 240 -4.45 14.16 -11.17
C PRO A 240 -3.50 15.27 -11.61
N LEU A 241 -3.79 15.86 -12.78
CA LEU A 241 -3.12 17.01 -13.36
C LEU A 241 -4.15 17.97 -13.94
N THR A 242 -3.86 19.26 -13.90
CA THR A 242 -4.72 20.30 -14.48
C THR A 242 -3.97 21.00 -15.60
N LEU A 243 -4.53 21.00 -16.82
CA LEU A 243 -4.03 21.73 -17.97
C LEU A 243 -4.89 22.96 -18.23
N ASN A 244 -4.29 24.13 -18.14
CA ASN A 244 -4.89 25.41 -18.53
C ASN A 244 -4.66 25.64 -20.04
N VAL A 245 -5.72 25.55 -20.82
CA VAL A 245 -5.64 25.71 -22.30
C VAL A 245 -5.74 27.15 -22.70
N LEU A 246 -6.71 27.87 -22.15
CA LEU A 246 -6.99 29.31 -22.32
C LEU A 246 -7.53 29.83 -20.98
N GLU A 247 -7.70 31.15 -20.86
CA GLU A 247 -8.19 31.80 -19.64
C GLU A 247 -9.44 31.15 -19.02
N ASN A 248 -10.29 30.52 -19.84
CA ASN A 248 -11.54 29.91 -19.40
C ASN A 248 -11.65 28.41 -19.70
N ILE A 249 -10.59 27.75 -20.15
CA ILE A 249 -10.60 26.32 -20.47
C ILE A 249 -9.58 25.60 -19.62
N GLU A 250 -10.07 24.88 -18.63
CA GLU A 250 -9.29 24.01 -17.74
C GLU A 250 -9.67 22.54 -18.02
N LEU A 251 -8.68 21.72 -18.25
CA LEU A 251 -8.84 20.28 -18.43
C LEU A 251 -8.24 19.54 -17.23
N LEU A 252 -9.06 18.74 -16.56
CA LEU A 252 -8.60 17.81 -15.52
C LEU A 252 -8.19 16.48 -16.17
N ILE A 253 -6.97 16.06 -15.93
CA ILE A 253 -6.41 14.80 -16.43
C ILE A 253 -6.28 13.84 -15.25
N ILE A 254 -6.97 12.71 -15.31
CA ILE A 254 -6.99 11.70 -14.24
C ILE A 254 -6.53 10.35 -14.76
N ASP A 255 -6.09 9.48 -13.86
CA ASP A 255 -5.86 8.07 -14.17
C ASP A 255 -7.14 7.42 -14.75
N SER A 256 -7.00 6.61 -15.80
CA SER A 256 -8.11 5.91 -16.45
C SER A 256 -8.94 5.04 -15.50
N HIS A 257 -8.32 4.56 -14.40
CA HIS A 257 -8.96 3.76 -13.36
C HIS A 257 -9.34 4.57 -12.11
N SER A 258 -9.30 5.91 -12.20
CA SER A 258 -9.67 6.77 -11.07
C SER A 258 -11.16 6.66 -10.75
N THR A 259 -11.48 6.57 -9.47
CA THR A 259 -12.83 6.65 -8.91
C THR A 259 -13.25 8.08 -8.59
N PHE A 260 -12.59 9.06 -9.19
CA PHE A 260 -12.92 10.48 -9.02
C PHE A 260 -14.36 10.75 -9.41
N ASP A 261 -15.10 11.52 -8.61
CA ASP A 261 -16.45 11.94 -8.92
C ASP A 261 -16.43 12.90 -10.12
N THR A 262 -16.99 12.45 -11.24
CA THR A 262 -17.01 13.19 -12.50
C THR A 262 -18.34 13.86 -12.81
N ASN A 263 -19.29 13.93 -11.86
CA ASN A 263 -20.64 14.47 -12.10
C ASN A 263 -20.64 15.90 -12.64
N CYS A 264 -19.64 16.71 -12.30
CA CYS A 264 -19.49 18.10 -12.80
C CYS A 264 -18.59 18.19 -14.04
N TYR A 265 -18.22 17.07 -14.65
CA TYR A 265 -17.28 17.03 -15.77
C TYR A 265 -17.85 16.24 -16.96
N LYS A 266 -17.41 16.61 -18.16
CA LYS A 266 -17.61 15.84 -19.38
C LYS A 266 -16.31 15.18 -19.81
N ASP A 267 -16.34 13.89 -20.04
CA ASP A 267 -15.20 13.14 -20.59
C ASP A 267 -15.08 13.43 -22.09
N ILE A 268 -13.94 14.01 -22.48
CA ILE A 268 -13.60 14.34 -23.87
C ILE A 268 -12.40 13.50 -24.37
N THR A 269 -12.00 12.48 -23.66
CA THR A 269 -10.82 11.66 -23.97
C THR A 269 -10.84 11.15 -25.40
N ILE A 270 -11.92 10.50 -25.81
CA ILE A 270 -12.06 9.93 -27.17
C ILE A 270 -12.01 10.98 -28.24
N THR A 271 -12.50 12.20 -27.97
CA THR A 271 -12.45 13.33 -28.91
C THR A 271 -11.01 13.80 -29.14
N ILE A 272 -10.17 13.73 -28.12
CA ILE A 272 -8.81 14.29 -28.12
C ILE A 272 -7.75 13.22 -28.39
N THR A 273 -7.85 12.04 -27.76
CA THR A 273 -6.81 11.00 -27.80
C THR A 273 -7.41 9.61 -27.63
N ASN A 274 -6.70 8.58 -28.12
CA ASN A 274 -7.03 7.17 -27.87
C ASN A 274 -6.20 6.57 -26.72
N SER A 275 -5.81 7.40 -25.74
CA SER A 275 -5.05 6.89 -24.59
C SER A 275 -5.92 6.02 -23.69
N ASN A 276 -5.39 4.90 -23.25
CA ASN A 276 -5.97 4.05 -22.20
C ASN A 276 -5.33 4.26 -20.82
N LEU A 277 -4.40 5.22 -20.72
CA LEU A 277 -3.68 5.49 -19.47
C LEU A 277 -4.36 6.54 -18.60
N PHE A 278 -5.09 7.46 -19.23
CA PHE A 278 -5.71 8.58 -18.54
C PHE A 278 -7.01 9.01 -19.22
N LYS A 279 -7.83 9.74 -18.48
CA LYS A 279 -9.02 10.44 -18.99
C LYS A 279 -8.79 11.94 -18.99
N ILE A 280 -9.39 12.63 -19.93
CA ILE A 280 -9.39 14.08 -20.06
C ILE A 280 -10.81 14.57 -19.80
N LEU A 281 -10.98 15.33 -18.74
CA LEU A 281 -12.27 15.82 -18.29
C LEU A 281 -12.32 17.34 -18.42
N ILE A 282 -13.42 17.85 -18.96
CA ILE A 282 -13.70 19.29 -19.04
C ILE A 282 -14.85 19.63 -18.09
N LYS A 283 -14.71 20.70 -17.30
CA LYS A 283 -15.76 21.12 -16.39
C LYS A 283 -17.00 21.56 -17.18
N LEU A 284 -18.15 21.08 -16.77
CA LEU A 284 -19.41 21.49 -17.34
C LEU A 284 -19.70 22.96 -16.99
N SER A 285 -19.66 23.84 -18.01
CA SER A 285 -20.10 25.22 -17.88
C SER A 285 -21.00 25.54 -19.07
N ASP A 286 -22.05 26.33 -18.86
CA ASP A 286 -23.13 26.54 -19.85
C ASP A 286 -22.69 27.15 -21.16
N ASN A 287 -21.48 27.72 -21.25
CA ASN A 287 -21.01 28.48 -22.42
C ASN A 287 -19.70 27.97 -23.03
N LEU A 288 -19.18 26.81 -22.61
CA LEU A 288 -17.87 26.34 -23.07
C LEU A 288 -17.98 25.48 -24.33
N LYS A 289 -17.61 26.03 -25.49
CA LYS A 289 -17.49 25.29 -26.76
C LYS A 289 -16.03 25.15 -27.14
N LEU A 290 -15.54 23.93 -27.21
CA LEU A 290 -14.26 23.65 -27.86
C LEU A 290 -14.43 23.84 -29.36
N THR A 291 -13.73 24.83 -29.94
CA THR A 291 -13.68 25.01 -31.37
C THR A 291 -12.84 23.94 -32.07
N ASP A 292 -13.05 23.72 -33.36
CA ASP A 292 -12.27 22.73 -34.13
C ASP A 292 -10.76 23.02 -34.10
N ASN A 293 -10.38 24.30 -34.05
CA ASN A 293 -8.97 24.69 -33.93
C ASN A 293 -8.38 24.29 -32.60
N ILE A 294 -9.09 24.53 -31.50
CA ILE A 294 -8.65 24.10 -30.14
C ILE A 294 -8.56 22.58 -30.09
N ILE A 295 -9.55 21.87 -30.63
CA ILE A 295 -9.52 20.39 -30.67
C ILE A 295 -8.29 19.89 -31.44
N LYS A 296 -7.96 20.51 -32.57
CA LYS A 296 -6.79 20.14 -33.38
C LYS A 296 -5.47 20.36 -32.60
N GLU A 297 -5.35 21.50 -31.93
CA GLU A 297 -4.20 21.83 -31.09
C GLU A 297 -4.07 20.84 -29.93
N LEU A 298 -5.16 20.55 -29.21
CA LEU A 298 -5.18 19.57 -28.10
C LEU A 298 -4.82 18.17 -28.59
N LYS A 299 -5.26 17.73 -29.75
CA LYS A 299 -4.86 16.42 -30.32
C LYS A 299 -3.36 16.31 -30.50
N LEU A 300 -2.73 17.36 -31.04
CA LEU A 300 -1.29 17.39 -31.21
C LEU A 300 -0.55 17.41 -29.85
N TYR A 301 -1.03 18.24 -28.93
CA TYR A 301 -0.50 18.33 -27.58
C TYR A 301 -0.58 16.99 -26.85
N PHE A 302 -1.73 16.36 -26.79
CA PHE A 302 -1.94 15.09 -26.09
C PHE A 302 -1.28 13.90 -26.79
N PHE A 303 -0.98 13.99 -28.06
CA PHE A 303 -0.10 13.02 -28.72
C PHE A 303 1.32 13.06 -28.08
N ASN A 304 1.90 14.25 -27.92
CA ASN A 304 3.19 14.44 -27.28
C ASN A 304 3.15 14.12 -25.79
N PHE A 305 2.09 14.52 -25.09
CA PHE A 305 1.86 14.18 -23.68
C PHE A 305 1.87 12.66 -23.46
N ASN A 306 1.09 11.91 -24.22
CA ASN A 306 1.01 10.47 -24.13
C ASN A 306 2.36 9.78 -24.44
N LYS A 307 3.09 10.29 -25.45
CA LYS A 307 4.42 9.83 -25.81
C LYS A 307 5.40 10.02 -24.65
N THR A 308 5.46 11.23 -24.09
CA THR A 308 6.39 11.58 -22.97
C THR A 308 6.03 10.80 -21.71
N LEU A 309 4.74 10.68 -21.38
CA LEU A 309 4.26 9.85 -20.28
C LEU A 309 4.73 8.39 -20.42
N LYS A 310 4.51 7.78 -21.59
CA LYS A 310 4.96 6.40 -21.85
C LYS A 310 6.46 6.25 -21.74
N GLN A 311 7.23 7.19 -22.24
CA GLN A 311 8.69 7.19 -22.11
C GLN A 311 9.11 7.25 -20.64
N LYS A 312 8.49 8.11 -19.83
CA LYS A 312 8.76 8.21 -18.39
C LYS A 312 8.42 6.90 -17.66
N LEU A 313 7.27 6.31 -17.93
CA LEU A 313 6.88 5.03 -17.32
C LEU A 313 7.84 3.89 -17.69
N VAL A 314 8.29 3.83 -18.95
CA VAL A 314 9.29 2.84 -19.41
C VAL A 314 10.63 3.06 -18.71
N GLN A 315 11.07 4.31 -18.59
CA GLN A 315 12.31 4.66 -17.89
C GLN A 315 12.26 4.23 -16.41
N GLU A 316 11.16 4.57 -15.71
CA GLU A 316 10.96 4.17 -14.31
C GLU A 316 10.97 2.64 -14.15
N LYS A 317 10.30 1.93 -15.06
CA LYS A 317 10.29 0.46 -15.05
C LYS A 317 11.68 -0.15 -15.25
N LYS A 318 12.51 0.43 -16.13
CA LYS A 318 13.88 -0.03 -16.38
C LYS A 318 14.80 0.20 -15.19
N MET A 319 14.59 1.28 -14.43
CA MET A 319 15.41 1.63 -13.27
C MET A 319 15.03 0.88 -11.99
N ARG A 320 13.97 0.09 -11.99
CA ARG A 320 13.55 -0.68 -10.81
C ARG A 320 14.60 -1.71 -10.43
N ILE A 321 14.94 -1.74 -9.16
CA ILE A 321 15.69 -2.84 -8.56
C ILE A 321 14.81 -4.10 -8.57
N LYS A 322 15.41 -5.24 -8.88
CA LYS A 322 14.74 -6.54 -8.97
C LYS A 322 15.18 -7.46 -7.84
N GLU A 323 14.36 -8.42 -7.51
CA GLU A 323 14.57 -9.40 -6.44
C GLU A 323 15.89 -10.16 -6.60
N GLN A 324 16.22 -10.56 -7.83
CA GLN A 324 17.45 -11.28 -8.13
C GLN A 324 18.71 -10.52 -7.72
N GLN A 325 18.71 -9.19 -7.82
CA GLN A 325 19.84 -8.37 -7.44
C GLN A 325 20.14 -8.43 -5.94
N TYR A 326 19.11 -8.66 -5.09
CA TYR A 326 19.31 -8.92 -3.67
C TYR A 326 19.98 -10.28 -3.44
N ILE A 327 19.47 -11.32 -4.09
CA ILE A 327 20.04 -12.68 -3.98
C ILE A 327 21.50 -12.67 -4.39
N ASP A 328 21.84 -11.99 -5.49
CA ASP A 328 23.22 -11.88 -5.97
C ASP A 328 24.14 -11.21 -4.95
N ILE A 329 23.67 -10.20 -4.21
CA ILE A 329 24.45 -9.57 -3.13
C ILE A 329 24.62 -10.53 -1.95
N TYR A 330 23.55 -11.17 -1.49
CA TYR A 330 23.62 -12.13 -0.38
C TYR A 330 24.50 -13.34 -0.70
N LYS A 331 24.64 -13.70 -1.97
CA LYS A 331 25.58 -14.74 -2.42
C LYS A 331 27.01 -14.42 -2.02
N HIS A 332 27.42 -13.16 -2.09
CA HIS A 332 28.78 -12.69 -1.81
C HIS A 332 28.97 -12.13 -0.39
N ASP A 333 27.91 -12.00 0.40
CA ASP A 333 27.95 -11.45 1.75
C ASP A 333 27.49 -12.50 2.77
N THR A 334 28.42 -13.31 3.24
CA THR A 334 28.16 -14.40 4.18
C THR A 334 27.56 -13.91 5.49
N TYR A 335 28.02 -12.77 6.01
CA TYR A 335 27.52 -12.23 7.29
C TYR A 335 26.03 -11.84 7.17
N ARG A 336 25.69 -11.05 6.16
CA ARG A 336 24.30 -10.64 5.94
C ARG A 336 23.39 -11.82 5.57
N ARG A 337 23.89 -12.75 4.76
CA ARG A 337 23.17 -13.96 4.37
C ARG A 337 22.77 -14.79 5.60
N ARG A 338 23.71 -15.12 6.48
CA ARG A 338 23.44 -15.90 7.70
C ARG A 338 22.52 -15.18 8.68
N LYS A 339 22.69 -13.87 8.83
CA LYS A 339 21.78 -13.05 9.66
C LYS A 339 20.36 -13.09 9.15
N LEU A 340 20.17 -12.89 7.84
CA LEU A 340 18.85 -12.93 7.19
C LEU A 340 18.23 -14.32 7.30
N GLN A 341 18.98 -15.39 7.04
CA GLN A 341 18.51 -16.76 7.14
C GLN A 341 18.03 -17.09 8.56
N LYS A 342 18.82 -16.72 9.58
CA LYS A 342 18.44 -16.94 10.99
C LYS A 342 17.13 -16.22 11.34
N MET A 343 16.96 -15.01 10.87
CA MET A 343 15.76 -14.22 11.11
C MET A 343 14.54 -14.82 10.38
N MET A 344 14.67 -15.14 9.09
CA MET A 344 13.58 -15.75 8.31
C MET A 344 13.18 -17.12 8.86
N SER A 345 14.13 -17.93 9.32
CA SER A 345 13.82 -19.24 9.91
C SER A 345 12.98 -19.11 11.18
N TYR A 346 13.20 -18.07 11.98
CA TYR A 346 12.39 -17.80 13.17
C TYR A 346 11.01 -17.21 12.79
N GLU A 347 10.98 -16.19 12.00
CA GLU A 347 9.73 -15.46 11.67
C GLU A 347 8.75 -16.30 10.84
N LEU A 348 9.25 -17.22 10.00
CA LEU A 348 8.42 -18.12 9.22
C LEU A 348 7.94 -19.37 9.96
N THR A 349 8.24 -19.53 11.25
CA THR A 349 7.89 -20.75 11.99
C THR A 349 6.41 -21.05 11.95
N HIS A 350 5.58 -20.07 12.26
CA HIS A 350 4.12 -20.27 12.34
C HIS A 350 3.49 -20.51 10.96
N ILE A 351 3.83 -19.69 9.96
CA ILE A 351 3.28 -19.86 8.61
C ILE A 351 3.71 -21.19 7.98
N LYS A 352 4.95 -21.64 8.20
CA LYS A 352 5.43 -22.95 7.72
C LYS A 352 4.65 -24.12 8.32
N GLN A 353 4.18 -23.98 9.55
CA GLN A 353 3.36 -25.01 10.22
C GLN A 353 1.91 -25.03 9.70
N HIS A 354 1.33 -23.85 9.44
CA HIS A 354 -0.09 -23.71 9.12
C HIS A 354 -0.37 -23.60 7.62
N ARG A 355 0.55 -22.99 6.85
CA ARG A 355 0.42 -22.78 5.41
C ARG A 355 1.76 -22.94 4.69
N PRO A 356 2.37 -24.14 4.76
CA PRO A 356 3.62 -24.44 4.07
C PRO A 356 3.53 -24.24 2.55
N ASP A 357 2.34 -24.39 1.96
CA ASP A 357 2.05 -24.16 0.56
C ASP A 357 2.35 -22.72 0.12
N ILE A 358 2.01 -21.73 0.95
CA ILE A 358 2.32 -20.31 0.68
C ILE A 358 3.84 -20.13 0.59
N VAL A 359 4.57 -20.55 1.63
CA VAL A 359 6.03 -20.39 1.69
C VAL A 359 6.72 -21.15 0.56
N ALA A 360 6.24 -22.34 0.21
CA ALA A 360 6.77 -23.13 -0.90
C ALA A 360 6.57 -22.42 -2.27
N SER A 361 5.54 -21.58 -2.39
CA SER A 361 5.28 -20.80 -3.61
C SER A 361 6.17 -19.57 -3.78
N TRP A 362 6.91 -19.16 -2.75
CA TRP A 362 7.76 -17.97 -2.75
C TRP A 362 9.07 -18.25 -3.48
N LYS A 363 9.13 -17.85 -4.72
CA LYS A 363 10.24 -18.15 -5.63
C LYS A 363 11.59 -17.71 -5.08
N TYR A 364 11.70 -16.46 -4.66
CA TYR A 364 12.99 -15.87 -4.27
C TYR A 364 13.42 -16.32 -2.88
N TYR A 365 12.48 -16.57 -1.99
CA TYR A 365 12.77 -17.20 -0.72
C TYR A 365 13.33 -18.63 -0.91
N GLN A 366 12.73 -19.45 -1.78
CA GLN A 366 13.21 -20.79 -2.08
C GLN A 366 14.61 -20.77 -2.71
N GLU A 367 14.88 -19.83 -3.61
CA GLU A 367 16.20 -19.64 -4.21
C GLU A 367 17.24 -19.23 -3.16
N PHE A 368 16.89 -18.34 -2.24
CA PHE A 368 17.75 -17.94 -1.13
C PHE A 368 18.05 -19.10 -0.17
N GLU A 369 17.05 -19.88 0.22
CA GLU A 369 17.24 -21.07 1.08
C GLU A 369 18.15 -22.12 0.43
N LYS A 370 17.96 -22.34 -0.86
CA LYS A 370 18.84 -23.23 -1.64
C LYS A 370 20.28 -22.72 -1.63
N MET A 371 20.47 -21.44 -1.91
CA MET A 371 21.80 -20.80 -1.86
C MET A 371 22.46 -20.92 -0.48
N CYS A 372 21.71 -20.73 0.61
CA CYS A 372 22.24 -20.88 1.96
C CYS A 372 22.71 -22.29 2.23
N LYS A 373 21.95 -23.31 1.80
CA LYS A 373 22.34 -24.73 1.93
C LYS A 373 23.62 -25.06 1.13
N GLU A 374 23.78 -24.48 -0.05
CA GLU A 374 24.93 -24.71 -0.90
C GLU A 374 26.20 -24.02 -0.41
N LEU A 375 26.09 -22.85 0.22
CA LEU A 375 27.24 -22.01 0.58
C LEU A 375 27.60 -22.07 2.08
N ASP A 376 26.67 -22.40 2.93
CA ASP A 376 26.87 -22.37 4.39
C ASP A 376 26.79 -23.78 5.02
N GLY A 377 26.45 -24.82 4.25
CA GLY A 377 26.47 -26.22 4.66
C GLY A 377 25.21 -26.64 5.34
#